data_0843f05911b62996c3f19663840e7c4a
#
_entry.id   0843f05911b62996c3f19663840e7c4a
#
_cell.length_a   1.000
_cell.length_b   1.000
_cell.length_c   1.000
_cell.angle_alpha   90.00
_cell.angle_beta   90.00
_cell.angle_gamma   90.00
#
_symmetry.space_group_name_H-M   'P 1'
#
loop_
_entity.id
_entity.type
_entity.pdbx_description
1 polymer ?
#
loop_
_entity_poly.entity_id
_entity_poly.type
_entity_poly.pdbx_seq_one_letter_code
_entity_poly.pdbx_strand_id
1 'polypeptide(L)'
;MAILATLTCGWANLGDSSDRVDDAYGNLVQRRLRDDGTVSVLYHKDRYLYEVLFADGRSVSETYFNIKGTDLSEKEIMRFLKANGGSWTPDSTAKGRRFKRSDGNAEATYGTVRGRPGLTVRELRAKP
;
A
#
# COMPACT_ATOMS: atom_id res chain seq x y z
N MET A 1 -9.45 -0.34 -30.66
CA MET A 1 -9.36 -0.04 -30.18
C MET A 1 -9.31 -0.06 -28.88
N ALA A 2 -9.11 0.05 -28.36
CA ALA A 2 -8.98 0.02 -27.38
C ALA A 2 -9.10 0.44 -26.28
N ILE A 3 -9.24 0.54 -25.76
CA ILE A 3 -9.31 0.95 -24.88
C ILE A 3 -9.18 0.92 -23.66
N LEU A 4 -9.10 0.81 -23.24
CA LEU A 4 -9.01 0.84 -22.31
C LEU A 4 -9.15 1.14 -21.22
N ALA A 5 -9.22 1.21 -20.77
CA ALA A 5 -9.38 1.57 -19.93
C ALA A 5 -9.40 1.70 -18.88
N THR A 6 -9.42 1.84 -18.46
CA THR A 6 -9.48 2.14 -17.65
C THR A 6 -9.48 2.04 -16.48
N LEU A 7 -9.40 1.85 -16.10
CA LEU A 7 -9.43 1.80 -15.24
C LEU A 7 -9.39 2.15 -14.13
N THR A 8 -9.16 2.45 -13.71
CA THR A 8 -9.18 3.11 -12.87
C THR A 8 -9.51 2.76 -11.64
N CYS A 9 -9.23 2.07 -11.21
CA CYS A 9 -9.58 1.70 -10.00
C CYS A 9 -9.20 2.60 -9.01
N GLY A 10 -9.44 3.07 -8.27
CA GLY A 10 -9.11 4.09 -7.39
C GLY A 10 -7.99 3.80 -6.42
N TRP A 11 -7.14 2.88 -6.72
CA TRP A 11 -6.01 2.56 -5.87
C TRP A 11 -4.69 2.69 -6.60
N ALA A 12 -3.70 3.20 -5.87
CA ALA A 12 -2.34 3.25 -6.36
C ALA A 12 -1.62 1.97 -5.99
N ASN A 13 -0.53 1.72 -6.67
CA ASN A 13 0.30 0.54 -6.48
C ASN A 13 1.70 0.94 -6.08
N LEU A 14 2.43 0.00 -5.50
CA LEU A 14 3.86 0.18 -5.29
C LEU A 14 4.53 0.57 -6.60
N GLY A 15 5.46 1.51 -6.52
CA GLY A 15 6.19 1.98 -7.67
C GLY A 15 5.56 3.15 -8.39
N ASP A 16 4.32 3.49 -8.10
CA ASP A 16 3.65 4.63 -8.73
C ASP A 16 4.30 5.94 -8.31
N SER A 17 4.29 6.92 -9.22
CA SER A 17 4.78 8.26 -8.90
C SER A 17 3.85 8.95 -7.91
N SER A 18 4.36 10.00 -7.26
CA SER A 18 3.54 10.74 -6.31
C SER A 18 2.35 11.38 -7.01
N ASP A 19 2.50 11.85 -8.24
CA ASP A 19 1.38 12.43 -8.98
C ASP A 19 0.29 11.40 -9.24
N ARG A 20 0.69 10.18 -9.60
CA ARG A 20 -0.28 9.14 -9.86
C ARG A 20 -1.00 8.72 -8.58
N VAL A 21 -0.27 8.66 -7.47
CA VAL A 21 -0.88 8.34 -6.16
C VAL A 21 -1.84 9.45 -5.75
N ASP A 22 -1.43 10.71 -5.92
CA ASP A 22 -2.31 11.84 -5.62
C ASP A 22 -3.61 11.75 -6.45
N ASP A 23 -3.49 11.41 -7.73
CA ASP A 23 -4.67 11.26 -8.59
C ASP A 23 -5.57 10.12 -8.13
N ALA A 24 -4.97 9.02 -7.72
CA ALA A 24 -5.74 7.84 -7.31
C ALA A 24 -6.49 8.07 -5.99
N TYR A 25 -5.83 8.68 -5.02
CA TYR A 25 -6.43 8.84 -3.69
C TYR A 25 -7.07 10.19 -3.44
N GLY A 26 -6.56 11.24 -4.04
CA GLY A 26 -7.21 12.56 -4.04
C GLY A 26 -7.02 13.37 -2.77
N ASN A 27 -7.67 12.99 -1.70
CA ASN A 27 -7.72 13.78 -0.47
C ASN A 27 -6.45 13.62 0.37
N LEU A 28 -5.51 14.52 0.18
CA LEU A 28 -4.30 14.53 0.98
C LEU A 28 -4.61 15.12 2.36
N VAL A 29 -4.32 14.36 3.41
CA VAL A 29 -4.54 14.77 4.78
C VAL A 29 -3.28 15.38 5.37
N GLN A 30 -2.12 14.76 5.14
CA GLN A 30 -0.89 15.19 5.75
C GLN A 30 0.30 14.73 4.91
N ARG A 31 1.32 15.56 4.86
CA ARG A 31 2.59 15.23 4.21
C ARG A 31 3.72 15.49 5.20
N ARG A 32 4.66 14.58 5.29
CA ARG A 32 5.79 14.71 6.21
C ARG A 32 7.08 14.26 5.54
N LEU A 33 8.09 15.13 5.57
CA LEU A 33 9.42 14.75 5.15
C LEU A 33 10.11 14.06 6.34
N ARG A 34 10.67 12.89 6.10
CA ARG A 34 11.31 12.09 7.14
C ARG A 34 12.82 12.31 7.11
N ASP A 35 13.46 11.94 8.22
CA ASP A 35 14.91 12.14 8.39
C ASP A 35 15.73 11.36 7.37
N ASP A 36 15.20 10.22 6.87
CA ASP A 36 15.91 9.40 5.91
C ASP A 36 15.71 9.87 4.45
N GLY A 37 15.07 11.00 4.27
CA GLY A 37 14.84 11.55 2.94
C GLY A 37 13.59 11.06 2.24
N THR A 38 12.87 10.13 2.86
CA THR A 38 11.60 9.69 2.30
C THR A 38 10.49 10.65 2.68
N VAL A 39 9.38 10.59 1.95
CA VAL A 39 8.23 11.44 2.20
C VAL A 39 7.04 10.54 2.53
N SER A 40 6.43 10.77 3.68
CA SER A 40 5.23 10.05 4.10
C SER A 40 4.03 10.91 3.83
N VAL A 41 3.04 10.38 3.13
CA VAL A 41 1.82 11.11 2.79
C VAL A 41 0.62 10.29 3.23
N LEU A 42 -0.31 10.95 3.91
CA LEU A 42 -1.54 10.32 4.37
C LEU A 42 -2.69 10.83 3.54
N TYR A 43 -3.48 9.91 3.01
CA TYR A 43 -4.66 10.22 2.21
C TYR A 43 -5.90 9.61 2.87
N HIS A 44 -7.03 10.23 2.63
CA HIS A 44 -8.33 9.69 3.04
C HIS A 44 -9.21 9.56 1.80
N LYS A 45 -9.66 8.33 1.54
CA LYS A 45 -10.59 8.09 0.43
C LYS A 45 -11.60 7.03 0.87
N ASP A 46 -12.88 7.35 0.73
CA ASP A 46 -13.97 6.47 1.13
C ASP A 46 -13.83 6.11 2.62
N ARG A 47 -13.81 4.84 2.94
CA ARG A 47 -13.73 4.40 4.33
C ARG A 47 -12.31 4.08 4.78
N TYR A 48 -11.31 4.46 3.99
CA TYR A 48 -9.93 4.05 4.26
C TYR A 48 -8.99 5.23 4.40
N LEU A 49 -7.96 5.01 5.19
CA LEU A 49 -6.78 5.86 5.21
C LEU A 49 -5.66 5.11 4.50
N TYR A 50 -4.92 5.84 3.69
CA TYR A 50 -3.79 5.29 2.94
C TYR A 50 -2.55 6.07 3.33
N GLU A 51 -1.57 5.39 3.90
CA GLU A 51 -0.29 6.03 4.20
C GLU A 51 0.72 5.52 3.19
N VAL A 52 1.28 6.42 2.39
CA VAL A 52 2.19 6.06 1.32
C VAL A 52 3.54 6.67 1.61
N LEU A 53 4.57 5.85 1.50
CA LEU A 53 5.94 6.27 1.70
C LEU A 53 6.61 6.36 0.33
N PHE A 54 7.14 7.54 0.01
CA PHE A 54 7.79 7.78 -1.26
C PHE A 54 9.30 7.88 -1.07
N ALA A 55 10.04 7.21 -1.93
CA ALA A 55 11.49 7.34 -2.04
C ALA A 55 11.79 7.66 -3.49
N ASP A 56 12.53 8.71 -3.73
CA ASP A 56 12.87 9.16 -5.09
C ASP A 56 11.64 9.34 -5.96
N GLY A 57 10.56 9.85 -5.36
CA GLY A 57 9.32 10.16 -6.08
C GLY A 57 8.47 8.97 -6.44
N ARG A 58 8.77 7.77 -5.94
CA ARG A 58 8.00 6.56 -6.20
C ARG A 58 7.55 5.92 -4.91
N SER A 59 6.36 5.34 -4.93
CA SER A 59 5.82 4.62 -3.79
C SER A 59 6.66 3.37 -3.51
N VAL A 60 7.15 3.26 -2.29
CA VAL A 60 7.93 2.10 -1.86
C VAL A 60 7.22 1.33 -0.75
N SER A 61 6.23 1.93 -0.11
CA SER A 61 5.45 1.28 0.93
C SER A 61 4.09 1.93 1.02
N GLU A 62 3.05 1.13 1.17
CA GLU A 62 1.69 1.63 1.35
C GLU A 62 1.04 0.89 2.51
N THR A 63 0.40 1.62 3.39
CA THR A 63 -0.32 1.04 4.52
C THR A 63 -1.79 1.43 4.42
N TYR A 64 -2.65 0.45 4.57
CA TYR A 64 -4.09 0.61 4.43
C TYR A 64 -4.76 0.40 5.78
N PHE A 65 -5.57 1.37 6.18
CA PHE A 65 -6.31 1.33 7.44
C PHE A 65 -7.79 1.56 7.18
N ASN A 66 -8.62 0.95 8.00
CA ASN A 66 -10.01 1.36 8.08
C ASN A 66 -10.04 2.70 8.81
N ILE A 67 -10.80 3.68 8.30
CA ILE A 67 -10.83 5.01 8.92
C ILE A 67 -11.33 4.96 10.36
N LYS A 68 -12.14 3.98 10.70
CA LYS A 68 -12.68 3.82 12.06
C LYS A 68 -11.69 3.14 13.01
N GLY A 69 -10.54 2.73 12.51
CA GLY A 69 -9.56 2.05 13.34
C GLY A 69 -9.87 0.59 13.64
N THR A 70 -10.83 0.01 12.93
CA THR A 70 -11.21 -1.39 13.10
C THR A 70 -10.42 -2.27 12.15
N ASP A 71 -10.55 -3.59 12.33
CA ASP A 71 -9.87 -4.55 11.48
C ASP A 71 -10.33 -4.46 10.03
N LEU A 72 -9.41 -4.78 9.12
CA LEU A 72 -9.76 -5.04 7.73
C LEU A 72 -10.28 -6.47 7.63
N SER A 73 -11.31 -6.68 6.81
CA SER A 73 -11.81 -8.02 6.55
C SER A 73 -10.83 -8.78 5.66
N GLU A 74 -10.98 -10.10 5.61
CA GLU A 74 -10.18 -10.91 4.70
C GLU A 74 -10.35 -10.46 3.25
N LYS A 75 -11.57 -10.13 2.87
CA LYS A 75 -11.85 -9.65 1.52
C LYS A 75 -11.13 -8.35 1.24
N GLU A 76 -11.10 -7.45 2.20
CA GLU A 76 -10.38 -6.17 2.04
C GLU A 76 -8.88 -6.40 1.92
N ILE A 77 -8.32 -7.25 2.77
CA ILE A 77 -6.90 -7.57 2.72
C ILE A 77 -6.53 -8.11 1.34
N MET A 78 -7.29 -9.08 0.86
CA MET A 78 -7.01 -9.68 -0.45
C MET A 78 -7.16 -8.67 -1.58
N ARG A 79 -8.12 -7.75 -1.47
CA ARG A 79 -8.31 -6.72 -2.48
C ARG A 79 -7.13 -5.77 -2.56
N PHE A 80 -6.60 -5.35 -1.41
CA PHE A 80 -5.44 -4.46 -1.39
C PHE A 80 -4.19 -5.18 -1.91
N LEU A 81 -4.01 -6.44 -1.55
CA LEU A 81 -2.89 -7.21 -2.08
C LEU A 81 -2.97 -7.30 -3.60
N LYS A 82 -4.15 -7.62 -4.12
CA LYS A 82 -4.34 -7.76 -5.55
C LYS A 82 -4.08 -6.44 -6.28
N ALA A 83 -4.43 -5.32 -5.66
CA ALA A 83 -4.18 -4.01 -6.26
C ALA A 83 -2.70 -3.74 -6.48
N ASN A 84 -1.84 -4.41 -5.73
CA ASN A 84 -0.39 -4.26 -5.86
C ASN A 84 0.22 -5.30 -6.80
N GLY A 85 -0.60 -5.90 -7.62
CA GLY A 85 -0.16 -6.75 -8.73
C GLY A 85 0.23 -8.16 -8.31
N GLY A 86 0.31 -9.04 -9.29
CA GLY A 86 0.79 -10.40 -9.09
C GLY A 86 -0.10 -11.26 -8.24
N SER A 87 0.44 -12.39 -7.85
CA SER A 87 -0.22 -13.32 -6.93
C SER A 87 0.44 -13.24 -5.57
N TRP A 88 -0.35 -13.37 -4.53
CA TRP A 88 0.14 -13.26 -3.16
C TRP A 88 -0.16 -14.56 -2.41
N THR A 89 0.82 -15.03 -1.65
CA THR A 89 0.64 -16.22 -0.83
C THR A 89 1.01 -15.93 0.60
N PRO A 90 0.29 -16.53 1.57
CA PRO A 90 0.67 -16.39 2.97
C PRO A 90 2.04 -17.00 3.21
N ASP A 91 2.83 -16.35 4.05
CA ASP A 91 4.13 -16.86 4.46
C ASP A 91 3.92 -17.58 5.80
N SER A 92 3.80 -18.89 5.75
CA SER A 92 3.50 -19.68 6.93
C SER A 92 4.67 -19.80 7.89
N THR A 93 5.86 -19.39 7.49
CA THR A 93 7.04 -19.47 8.36
C THR A 93 7.19 -18.23 9.23
N ALA A 94 6.48 -17.15 8.91
CA ALA A 94 6.61 -15.91 9.65
C ALA A 94 5.66 -15.88 10.83
N LYS A 95 6.04 -15.13 11.86
CA LYS A 95 5.12 -14.82 12.93
C LYS A 95 4.10 -13.81 12.44
N GLY A 96 2.86 -13.97 12.89
CA GLY A 96 1.79 -13.09 12.48
C GLY A 96 1.41 -13.30 11.04
N ARG A 97 0.72 -12.33 10.49
CA ARG A 97 0.17 -12.46 9.14
C ARG A 97 1.09 -11.76 8.15
N ARG A 98 1.77 -12.55 7.36
CA ARG A 98 2.68 -12.04 6.33
C ARG A 98 2.37 -12.71 5.00
N PHE A 99 2.54 -11.96 3.93
CA PHE A 99 2.28 -12.44 2.58
C PHE A 99 3.46 -12.08 1.70
N LYS A 100 3.71 -12.90 0.69
CA LYS A 100 4.75 -12.63 -0.30
C LYS A 100 4.15 -12.60 -1.68
N ARG A 101 4.60 -11.67 -2.49
CA ARG A 101 4.22 -11.63 -3.89
C ARG A 101 5.03 -12.66 -4.65
N SER A 102 4.42 -13.27 -5.66
CA SER A 102 5.02 -14.39 -6.37
C SER A 102 6.36 -14.05 -7.05
N ASP A 103 6.56 -12.78 -7.41
CA ASP A 103 7.82 -12.38 -8.03
C ASP A 103 8.96 -12.15 -7.02
N GLY A 104 8.66 -12.23 -5.73
CA GLY A 104 9.65 -12.02 -4.69
C GLY A 104 10.02 -10.57 -4.44
N ASN A 105 9.41 -9.62 -5.13
CA ASN A 105 9.80 -8.21 -5.07
C ASN A 105 8.97 -7.39 -4.10
N ALA A 106 7.99 -7.98 -3.44
CA ALA A 106 7.17 -7.27 -2.47
C ALA A 106 6.70 -8.24 -1.39
N GLU A 107 6.45 -7.68 -0.23
CA GLU A 107 5.85 -8.43 0.88
C GLU A 107 4.82 -7.57 1.55
N ALA A 108 3.93 -8.20 2.29
CA ALA A 108 2.90 -7.49 3.04
C ALA A 108 2.79 -8.07 4.43
N THR A 109 2.42 -7.23 5.37
CA THR A 109 2.23 -7.64 6.76
C THR A 109 0.93 -7.01 7.26
N TYR A 110 0.07 -7.81 7.87
CA TYR A 110 -1.14 -7.30 8.52
C TYR A 110 -0.95 -7.37 10.02
N GLY A 111 -1.14 -6.26 10.69
CA GLY A 111 -0.99 -6.20 12.14
C GLY A 111 -1.22 -4.80 12.63
N THR A 112 -0.80 -4.56 13.86
CA THR A 112 -0.96 -3.25 14.49
C THR A 112 0.14 -2.30 14.02
N VAL A 113 -0.28 -1.17 13.47
CA VAL A 113 0.60 -0.11 13.01
C VAL A 113 0.19 1.16 13.75
N ARG A 114 1.06 1.64 14.60
CA ARG A 114 0.80 2.83 15.43
C ARG A 114 -0.56 2.77 16.12
N GLY A 115 -0.85 1.61 16.72
CA GLY A 115 -2.02 1.45 17.56
C GLY A 115 -3.31 1.07 16.85
N ARG A 116 -3.28 0.86 15.52
CA ARG A 116 -4.48 0.44 14.80
C ARG A 116 -4.16 -0.64 13.78
N PRO A 117 -5.12 -1.52 13.47
CA PRO A 117 -4.89 -2.57 12.50
C PRO A 117 -4.63 -1.98 11.11
N GLY A 118 -3.63 -2.50 10.44
CA GLY A 118 -3.29 -2.03 9.10
C GLY A 118 -2.57 -3.09 8.30
N LEU A 119 -2.72 -3.01 6.99
CA LEU A 119 -1.98 -3.84 6.05
C LEU A 119 -0.90 -2.98 5.41
N THR A 120 0.35 -3.38 5.58
CA THR A 120 1.47 -2.68 4.97
C THR A 120 2.02 -3.53 3.83
N VAL A 121 2.06 -2.94 2.64
CA VAL A 121 2.66 -3.56 1.46
C VAL A 121 3.90 -2.77 1.12
N ARG A 122 5.03 -3.45 0.98
CA ARG A 122 6.28 -2.73 0.69
C ARG A 122 7.11 -3.51 -0.32
N GLU A 123 7.87 -2.77 -1.10
CA GLU A 123 8.76 -3.42 -2.05
C GLU A 123 10.04 -3.88 -1.35
N LEU A 124 10.57 -4.97 -1.86
CA LEU A 124 11.83 -5.51 -1.38
C LEU A 124 12.88 -5.19 -2.44
N ARG A 125 13.85 -4.37 -2.06
CA ARG A 125 14.88 -3.99 -3.01
C ARG A 125 16.02 -4.96 -2.95
N ALA A 126 16.49 -5.33 -4.12
CA ALA A 126 17.73 -6.10 -4.19
C ALA A 126 18.85 -5.21 -3.69
N LYS A 127 19.78 -5.79 -2.97
CA LYS A 127 20.94 -5.05 -2.53
C LYS A 127 21.89 -4.83 -3.69
N PRO A 128 22.46 -3.65 -3.78
CA PRO A 128 23.43 -3.41 -4.86
C PRO A 128 24.68 -4.26 -4.70
#